data_25e0d974c068ecb451fb71dc206043bf
#
_entry.id   25e0d974c068ecb451fb71dc206043bf
#
_cell.length_a   1.000
_cell.length_b   1.000
_cell.length_c   1.000
_cell.angle_alpha   90.00
_cell.angle_beta   90.00
_cell.angle_gamma   90.00
#
_symmetry.space_group_name_H-M   'P 1'
#
loop_
_entity.id
_entity.type
_entity.pdbx_description
1 polymer ?
#
loop_
_entity_poly.entity_id
_entity_poly.type
_entity_poly.pdbx_seq_one_letter_code
_entity_poly.pdbx_strand_id
1 'polypeptide(L)'
;MITFYNDKCALPKTQYLKEQFPLIFAGLSIAIGSATFLNASLVLKYGMEKMVTAALISFFSVSLLYIVLFLETANPSIGILLTFFGLQFFAIGFLFGNLRALAMEPIGHIAGIGAAITGFLSTMMAVPISTLIGKYVTATALPLFIGFLICSTMALLILVYLKVSGNPQIIKKISIKSI
;
A
#
# COMPACT_ATOMS: atom_id res chain seq x y z
N MET A 1 -11.67 43.12 35.54
CA MET A 1 -12.75 42.15 35.24
C MET A 1 -12.18 41.14 34.29
N ILE A 2 -11.65 40.04 34.83
CA ILE A 2 -10.88 39.03 34.09
C ILE A 2 -11.91 38.00 33.65
N THR A 3 -12.16 37.94 32.34
CA THR A 3 -13.02 36.95 31.73
C THR A 3 -12.26 35.60 31.71
N PHE A 4 -12.57 34.73 32.66
CA PHE A 4 -12.15 33.34 32.61
C PHE A 4 -12.90 32.69 31.44
N TYR A 5 -12.26 32.65 30.28
CA TYR A 5 -12.69 31.83 29.17
C TYR A 5 -12.41 30.35 29.52
N ASN A 6 -13.48 29.59 29.56
CA ASN A 6 -13.55 28.23 30.06
C ASN A 6 -12.79 27.26 29.13
N ASP A 7 -11.48 27.11 29.36
CA ASP A 7 -10.58 26.22 28.62
C ASP A 7 -10.71 24.73 28.99
N LYS A 8 -11.83 24.35 29.64
CA LYS A 8 -12.01 22.97 30.08
C LYS A 8 -12.61 22.01 29.03
N CYS A 9 -12.82 22.42 27.78
CA CYS A 9 -13.43 21.60 26.75
C CYS A 9 -12.57 21.39 25.47
N ALA A 10 -11.38 21.93 25.44
CA ALA A 10 -10.44 21.65 24.34
C ALA A 10 -9.37 20.67 24.83
N LEU A 11 -9.73 19.38 24.94
CA LEU A 11 -8.70 18.35 24.91
C LEU A 11 -7.84 18.60 23.65
N PRO A 12 -6.52 18.73 23.79
CA PRO A 12 -5.69 19.06 22.66
C PRO A 12 -5.93 18.01 21.55
N LYS A 13 -6.13 18.47 20.32
CA LYS A 13 -6.41 17.62 19.15
C LYS A 13 -5.46 16.42 19.03
N THR A 14 -4.26 16.55 19.60
CA THR A 14 -3.26 15.49 19.73
C THR A 14 -3.65 14.37 20.68
N GLN A 15 -4.45 14.63 21.71
CA GLN A 15 -4.90 13.61 22.67
C GLN A 15 -6.07 12.80 22.10
N TYR A 16 -6.99 13.45 21.39
CA TYR A 16 -8.05 12.77 20.63
C TYR A 16 -7.49 11.81 19.59
N LEU A 17 -6.47 12.23 18.84
CA LEU A 17 -5.80 11.37 17.87
C LEU A 17 -5.12 10.18 18.52
N LYS A 18 -4.53 10.34 19.73
CA LYS A 18 -3.89 9.23 20.46
C LYS A 18 -4.90 8.19 20.93
N GLU A 19 -6.08 8.60 21.39
CA GLU A 19 -7.13 7.67 21.84
C GLU A 19 -7.84 6.97 20.67
N GLN A 20 -7.96 7.65 19.52
CA GLN A 20 -8.61 7.09 18.33
C GLN A 20 -7.64 6.29 17.44
N PHE A 21 -6.33 6.41 17.63
CA PHE A 21 -5.33 5.74 16.83
C PHE A 21 -5.53 4.21 16.73
N PRO A 22 -5.83 3.46 17.83
CA PRO A 22 -6.09 2.04 17.74
C PRO A 22 -7.32 1.70 16.89
N LEU A 23 -8.38 2.52 16.95
CA LEU A 23 -9.59 2.33 16.15
C LEU A 23 -9.34 2.60 14.66
N ILE A 24 -8.58 3.64 14.35
CA ILE A 24 -8.17 3.95 12.98
C ILE A 24 -7.34 2.79 12.41
N PHE A 25 -6.39 2.28 13.19
CA PHE A 25 -5.54 1.18 12.77
C PHE A 25 -6.33 -0.12 12.60
N ALA A 26 -7.30 -0.38 13.47
CA ALA A 26 -8.23 -1.50 13.33
C ALA A 26 -9.06 -1.39 12.05
N GLY A 27 -9.58 -0.21 11.73
CA GLY A 27 -10.33 0.04 10.49
C GLY A 27 -9.49 -0.21 9.23
N LEU A 28 -8.23 0.26 9.22
CA LEU A 28 -7.30 0.02 8.12
C LEU A 28 -6.94 -1.47 8.00
N SER A 29 -6.80 -2.17 9.13
CA SER A 29 -6.55 -3.63 9.15
C SER A 29 -7.72 -4.42 8.56
N ILE A 30 -8.96 -3.98 8.80
CA ILE A 30 -10.16 -4.55 8.18
C ILE A 30 -10.13 -4.36 6.66
N ALA A 31 -9.66 -3.22 6.16
CA ALA A 31 -9.50 -2.99 4.73
C ALA A 31 -8.52 -3.99 4.08
N ILE A 32 -7.37 -4.24 4.70
CA ILE A 32 -6.40 -5.26 4.24
C ILE A 32 -7.02 -6.66 4.31
N GLY A 33 -7.66 -7.00 5.44
CA GLY A 33 -8.28 -8.31 5.65
C GLY A 33 -9.36 -8.62 4.63
N SER A 34 -10.25 -7.66 4.36
CA SER A 34 -11.31 -7.79 3.35
C SER A 34 -10.73 -7.95 1.94
N ALA A 35 -9.69 -7.19 1.60
CA ALA A 35 -8.99 -7.32 0.33
C ALA A 35 -8.35 -8.70 0.17
N THR A 36 -7.69 -9.21 1.22
CA THR A 36 -7.06 -10.53 1.21
C THR A 36 -8.09 -11.64 1.06
N PHE A 37 -9.25 -11.51 1.72
CA PHE A 37 -10.35 -12.46 1.59
C PHE A 37 -10.94 -12.46 0.17
N LEU A 38 -11.19 -11.29 -0.40
CA LEU A 38 -11.65 -11.15 -1.79
C LEU A 38 -10.62 -11.66 -2.79
N ASN A 39 -9.34 -11.43 -2.52
CA ASN A 39 -8.24 -11.89 -3.36
C ASN A 39 -8.25 -13.40 -3.53
N ALA A 40 -8.53 -14.16 -2.48
CA ALA A 40 -8.58 -15.62 -2.53
C ALA A 40 -9.56 -16.14 -3.59
N SER A 41 -10.71 -15.49 -3.73
CA SER A 41 -11.73 -15.87 -4.74
C SER A 41 -11.40 -15.33 -6.13
N LEU A 42 -10.88 -14.10 -6.22
CA LEU A 42 -10.62 -13.45 -7.50
C LEU A 42 -9.37 -13.98 -8.20
N VAL A 43 -8.35 -14.38 -7.46
CA VAL A 43 -7.12 -14.97 -7.99
C VAL A 43 -7.40 -16.27 -8.76
N LEU A 44 -8.31 -17.11 -8.26
CA LEU A 44 -8.70 -18.33 -8.94
C LEU A 44 -9.35 -18.07 -10.30
N LYS A 45 -10.05 -16.93 -10.43
CA LYS A 45 -10.77 -16.57 -11.66
C LYS A 45 -9.91 -15.81 -12.67
N TYR A 46 -9.09 -14.88 -12.19
CA TYR A 46 -8.37 -13.93 -13.05
C TYR A 46 -6.86 -14.18 -13.13
N GLY A 47 -6.31 -14.95 -12.21
CA GLY A 47 -4.87 -15.21 -12.07
C GLY A 47 -4.11 -14.12 -11.30
N MET A 48 -2.99 -14.50 -10.70
CA MET A 48 -2.18 -13.62 -9.82
C MET A 48 -1.62 -12.40 -10.55
N GLU A 49 -1.13 -12.57 -11.77
CA GLU A 49 -0.49 -11.50 -12.55
C GLU A 49 -1.44 -10.36 -12.88
N LYS A 50 -2.67 -10.68 -13.31
CA LYS A 50 -3.69 -9.67 -13.60
C LYS A 50 -4.14 -8.94 -12.35
N MET A 51 -4.24 -9.67 -11.23
CA MET A 51 -4.59 -9.07 -9.93
C MET A 51 -3.53 -8.09 -9.45
N VAL A 52 -2.23 -8.45 -9.57
CA VAL A 52 -1.11 -7.54 -9.25
C VAL A 52 -1.15 -6.30 -10.12
N THR A 53 -1.34 -6.46 -11.43
CA THR A 53 -1.40 -5.31 -12.36
C THR A 53 -2.56 -4.38 -12.02
N ALA A 54 -3.76 -4.92 -11.81
CA ALA A 54 -4.94 -4.14 -11.45
C ALA A 54 -4.76 -3.41 -10.11
N ALA A 55 -4.22 -4.10 -9.10
CA ALA A 55 -3.96 -3.51 -7.79
C ALA A 55 -2.89 -2.41 -7.83
N LEU A 56 -1.82 -2.57 -8.63
CA LEU A 56 -0.80 -1.53 -8.84
C LEU A 56 -1.38 -0.29 -9.52
N ILE A 57 -2.21 -0.47 -10.55
CA ILE A 57 -2.87 0.64 -11.24
C ILE A 57 -3.83 1.37 -10.28
N SER A 58 -4.58 0.62 -9.48
CA SER A 58 -5.47 1.20 -8.46
C SER A 58 -4.67 2.00 -7.42
N PHE A 59 -3.59 1.43 -6.91
CA PHE A 59 -2.71 2.07 -5.93
C PHE A 59 -2.10 3.37 -6.48
N PHE A 60 -1.59 3.35 -7.71
CA PHE A 60 -1.08 4.51 -8.42
C PHE A 60 -2.16 5.59 -8.60
N SER A 61 -3.35 5.19 -9.08
CA SER A 61 -4.46 6.12 -9.34
C SER A 61 -4.95 6.81 -8.07
N VAL A 62 -5.07 6.09 -6.97
CA VAL A 62 -5.47 6.64 -5.66
C VAL A 62 -4.43 7.64 -5.15
N SER A 63 -3.13 7.32 -5.28
CA SER A 63 -2.05 8.23 -4.89
C SER A 63 -2.04 9.50 -5.73
N LEU A 64 -2.19 9.35 -7.05
CA LEU A 64 -2.24 10.48 -7.98
C LEU A 64 -3.45 11.37 -7.71
N LEU A 65 -4.63 10.76 -7.52
CA LEU A 65 -5.86 11.49 -7.22
C LEU A 65 -5.74 12.31 -5.93
N TYR A 66 -5.17 11.71 -4.87
CA TYR A 66 -4.93 12.44 -3.62
C TYR A 66 -4.04 13.67 -3.84
N ILE A 67 -2.93 13.51 -4.56
CA ILE A 67 -1.99 14.60 -4.82
C ILE A 67 -2.68 15.72 -5.62
N VAL A 68 -3.38 15.38 -6.71
CA VAL A 68 -4.07 16.37 -7.57
C VAL A 68 -5.13 17.16 -6.79
N LEU A 69 -5.88 16.49 -5.89
CA LEU A 69 -6.94 17.14 -5.13
C LEU A 69 -6.41 18.03 -3.98
N PHE A 70 -5.26 17.67 -3.39
CA PHE A 70 -4.78 18.32 -2.15
C PHE A 70 -3.42 18.99 -2.30
N LEU A 71 -2.91 19.19 -3.53
CA LEU A 71 -1.63 19.84 -3.76
C LEU A 71 -1.60 21.28 -3.23
N GLU A 72 -2.69 22.02 -3.38
CA GLU A 72 -2.83 23.42 -2.99
C GLU A 72 -3.64 23.61 -1.70
N THR A 73 -4.21 22.56 -1.16
CA THR A 73 -5.14 22.67 -0.01
C THR A 73 -4.44 22.20 1.27
N ALA A 74 -4.56 23.02 2.32
CA ALA A 74 -4.15 22.58 3.65
C ALA A 74 -5.00 21.38 4.08
N ASN A 75 -4.36 20.35 4.58
CA ASN A 75 -4.89 19.09 5.15
C ASN A 75 -6.40 18.83 4.98
N PRO A 76 -6.79 17.77 4.24
CA PRO A 76 -8.20 17.37 4.14
C PRO A 76 -8.74 16.99 5.52
N SER A 77 -10.07 16.92 5.63
CA SER A 77 -10.71 16.39 6.84
C SER A 77 -10.23 14.97 7.11
N ILE A 78 -10.15 14.59 8.39
CA ILE A 78 -9.64 13.28 8.80
C ILE A 78 -10.40 12.11 8.14
N GLY A 79 -11.70 12.28 7.89
CA GLY A 79 -12.52 11.27 7.20
C GLY A 79 -12.08 11.04 5.75
N ILE A 80 -11.78 12.12 5.01
CA ILE A 80 -11.28 12.02 3.63
C ILE A 80 -9.92 11.33 3.64
N LEU A 81 -9.02 11.75 4.54
CA LEU A 81 -7.69 11.15 4.68
C LEU A 81 -7.79 9.65 4.94
N LEU A 82 -8.64 9.24 5.89
CA LEU A 82 -8.85 7.83 6.23
C LEU A 82 -9.45 7.03 5.06
N THR A 83 -10.31 7.63 4.25
CA THR A 83 -10.86 7.00 3.05
C THR A 83 -9.75 6.69 2.03
N PHE A 84 -8.88 7.66 1.77
CA PHE A 84 -7.73 7.45 0.87
C PHE A 84 -6.76 6.40 1.41
N PHE A 85 -6.46 6.42 2.71
CA PHE A 85 -5.66 5.37 3.33
C PHE A 85 -6.35 4.01 3.25
N GLY A 86 -7.65 3.92 3.51
CA GLY A 86 -8.42 2.68 3.39
C GLY A 86 -8.31 2.07 1.98
N LEU A 87 -8.45 2.89 0.93
CA LEU A 87 -8.29 2.47 -0.46
C LEU A 87 -6.86 2.00 -0.77
N GLN A 88 -5.84 2.70 -0.22
CA GLN A 88 -4.44 2.29 -0.37
C GLN A 88 -4.18 0.95 0.31
N PHE A 89 -4.64 0.79 1.56
CA PHE A 89 -4.47 -0.45 2.31
C PHE A 89 -5.23 -1.62 1.69
N PHE A 90 -6.39 -1.35 1.11
CA PHE A 90 -7.14 -2.33 0.34
C PHE A 90 -6.33 -2.81 -0.88
N ALA A 91 -5.74 -1.91 -1.65
CA ALA A 91 -4.87 -2.27 -2.78
C ALA A 91 -3.62 -3.05 -2.31
N ILE A 92 -3.01 -2.68 -1.18
CA ILE A 92 -1.88 -3.39 -0.56
C ILE A 92 -2.27 -4.83 -0.21
N GLY A 93 -3.49 -5.07 0.27
CA GLY A 93 -3.99 -6.41 0.57
C GLY A 93 -3.94 -7.36 -0.64
N PHE A 94 -4.27 -6.87 -1.83
CA PHE A 94 -4.11 -7.62 -3.08
C PHE A 94 -2.65 -7.79 -3.49
N LEU A 95 -1.85 -6.73 -3.39
CA LEU A 95 -0.45 -6.74 -3.82
C LEU A 95 0.39 -7.70 -2.99
N PHE A 96 0.28 -7.63 -1.68
CA PHE A 96 1.18 -8.33 -0.77
C PHE A 96 1.11 -9.85 -0.91
N GLY A 97 -0.10 -10.42 -0.98
CA GLY A 97 -0.30 -11.85 -1.16
C GLY A 97 0.17 -12.35 -2.52
N ASN A 98 -0.25 -11.68 -3.58
CA ASN A 98 0.02 -12.10 -4.95
C ASN A 98 1.50 -11.93 -5.34
N LEU A 99 2.15 -10.83 -4.94
CA LEU A 99 3.58 -10.62 -5.20
C LEU A 99 4.45 -11.64 -4.48
N ARG A 100 4.12 -11.99 -3.23
CA ARG A 100 4.83 -13.04 -2.52
C ARG A 100 4.65 -14.42 -3.17
N ALA A 101 3.43 -14.75 -3.58
CA ALA A 101 3.15 -16.00 -4.27
C ALA A 101 3.93 -16.10 -5.59
N LEU A 102 3.90 -15.05 -6.42
CA LEU A 102 4.67 -14.97 -7.66
C LEU A 102 6.18 -15.08 -7.45
N ALA A 103 6.71 -14.44 -6.40
CA ALA A 103 8.13 -14.51 -6.07
C ALA A 103 8.58 -15.92 -5.61
N MET A 104 7.68 -16.68 -4.97
CA MET A 104 7.97 -18.03 -4.46
C MET A 104 7.73 -19.13 -5.50
N GLU A 105 6.95 -18.87 -6.54
CA GLU A 105 6.59 -19.88 -7.54
C GLU A 105 7.82 -20.58 -8.17
N PRO A 106 8.87 -19.89 -8.64
CA PRO A 106 10.04 -20.53 -9.25
C PRO A 106 10.93 -21.30 -8.25
N ILE A 107 10.84 -21.01 -6.95
CA ILE A 107 11.70 -21.55 -5.90
C ILE A 107 10.91 -22.37 -4.86
N GLY A 108 9.78 -22.96 -5.26
CA GLY A 108 8.90 -23.69 -4.34
C GLY A 108 9.58 -24.81 -3.55
N HIS A 109 10.63 -25.45 -4.11
CA HIS A 109 11.41 -26.51 -3.44
C HIS A 109 12.27 -25.99 -2.28
N ILE A 110 12.58 -24.68 -2.23
CA ILE A 110 13.32 -24.00 -1.16
C ILE A 110 12.52 -22.79 -0.62
N ALA A 111 11.20 -22.90 -0.59
CA ALA A 111 10.31 -21.78 -0.27
C ALA A 111 10.62 -21.11 1.09
N GLY A 112 11.07 -21.88 2.09
CA GLY A 112 11.47 -21.33 3.40
C GLY A 112 12.64 -20.35 3.30
N ILE A 113 13.70 -20.74 2.58
CA ILE A 113 14.89 -19.89 2.35
C ILE A 113 14.50 -18.69 1.48
N GLY A 114 13.72 -18.91 0.44
CA GLY A 114 13.21 -17.85 -0.42
C GLY A 114 12.39 -16.80 0.34
N ALA A 115 11.50 -17.24 1.23
CA ALA A 115 10.71 -16.35 2.08
C ALA A 115 11.59 -15.53 3.05
N ALA A 116 12.62 -16.13 3.63
CA ALA A 116 13.56 -15.44 4.51
C ALA A 116 14.36 -14.36 3.77
N ILE A 117 14.90 -14.68 2.59
CA ILE A 117 15.68 -13.75 1.77
C ILE A 117 14.80 -12.59 1.29
N THR A 118 13.62 -12.87 0.75
CA THR A 118 12.71 -11.83 0.26
C THR A 118 12.20 -10.96 1.40
N GLY A 119 11.92 -11.52 2.57
CA GLY A 119 11.54 -10.78 3.77
C GLY A 119 12.66 -9.85 4.24
N PHE A 120 13.89 -10.35 4.30
CA PHE A 120 15.07 -9.57 4.67
C PHE A 120 15.31 -8.40 3.69
N LEU A 121 15.35 -8.68 2.40
CA LEU A 121 15.54 -7.66 1.36
C LEU A 121 14.44 -6.60 1.39
N SER A 122 13.17 -7.02 1.55
CA SER A 122 12.04 -6.10 1.65
C SER A 122 12.18 -5.16 2.84
N THR A 123 12.59 -5.68 3.99
CA THR A 123 12.80 -4.87 5.20
C THR A 123 13.98 -3.92 5.04
N MET A 124 15.10 -4.41 4.48
CA MET A 124 16.28 -3.59 4.20
C MET A 124 15.99 -2.41 3.28
N MET A 125 15.11 -2.60 2.30
CA MET A 125 14.70 -1.52 1.40
C MET A 125 13.62 -0.62 2.03
N ALA A 126 12.69 -1.18 2.77
CA ALA A 126 11.57 -0.44 3.35
C ALA A 126 12.01 0.55 4.44
N VAL A 127 12.97 0.16 5.29
CA VAL A 127 13.41 1.00 6.43
C VAL A 127 14.03 2.33 5.97
N PRO A 128 15.00 2.39 5.05
CA PRO A 128 15.55 3.66 4.58
C PRO A 128 14.51 4.53 3.89
N ILE A 129 13.66 3.93 3.03
CA ILE A 129 12.64 4.65 2.28
C ILE A 129 11.60 5.25 3.23
N SER A 130 11.11 4.46 4.19
CA SER A 130 10.13 4.95 5.17
C SER A 130 10.71 6.03 6.09
N THR A 131 11.98 5.91 6.45
CA THR A 131 12.67 6.92 7.26
C THR A 131 12.84 8.23 6.50
N LEU A 132 13.20 8.16 5.21
CA LEU A 132 13.30 9.34 4.36
C LEU A 132 11.93 10.04 4.21
N ILE A 133 10.89 9.29 3.87
CA ILE A 133 9.54 9.84 3.73
C ILE A 133 9.07 10.41 5.07
N GLY A 134 9.28 9.69 6.17
CA GLY A 134 8.87 10.09 7.51
C GLY A 134 9.45 11.43 7.98
N LYS A 135 10.68 11.78 7.56
CA LYS A 135 11.28 13.08 7.85
C LYS A 135 10.51 14.26 7.26
N TYR A 136 9.84 14.06 6.14
CA TYR A 136 9.07 15.09 5.45
C TYR A 136 7.59 15.12 5.85
N VAL A 137 7.11 14.10 6.56
CA VAL A 137 5.74 14.04 7.09
C VAL A 137 5.68 14.80 8.41
N THR A 138 5.62 16.13 8.35
CA THR A 138 5.57 16.98 9.57
C THR A 138 4.17 17.49 9.85
N ALA A 139 3.54 18.15 8.88
CA ALA A 139 2.24 18.79 9.04
C ALA A 139 1.17 18.25 8.06
N THR A 140 1.59 17.61 6.97
CA THR A 140 0.69 17.15 5.91
C THR A 140 0.96 15.69 5.55
N ALA A 141 -0.05 14.98 5.04
CA ALA A 141 0.10 13.62 4.52
C ALA A 141 0.63 13.59 3.07
N LEU A 142 0.76 14.74 2.40
CA LEU A 142 1.24 14.84 1.02
C LEU A 142 2.57 14.10 0.75
N PRO A 143 3.63 14.26 1.57
CA PRO A 143 4.90 13.57 1.32
C PRO A 143 4.76 12.05 1.30
N LEU A 144 3.84 11.50 2.09
CA LEU A 144 3.57 10.07 2.13
C LEU A 144 2.93 9.60 0.82
N PHE A 145 1.93 10.31 0.31
CA PHE A 145 1.28 9.98 -0.97
C PHE A 145 2.22 10.19 -2.17
N ILE A 146 3.11 11.17 -2.11
CA ILE A 146 4.19 11.34 -3.10
C ILE A 146 5.12 10.13 -3.07
N GLY A 147 5.51 9.66 -1.89
CA GLY A 147 6.31 8.44 -1.74
C GLY A 147 5.60 7.22 -2.33
N PHE A 148 4.31 7.05 -2.08
CA PHE A 148 3.50 5.98 -2.68
C PHE A 148 3.43 6.09 -4.20
N LEU A 149 3.28 7.31 -4.74
CA LEU A 149 3.27 7.54 -6.19
C LEU A 149 4.60 7.15 -6.82
N ILE A 150 5.73 7.56 -6.24
CA ILE A 150 7.06 7.22 -6.74
C ILE A 150 7.27 5.70 -6.73
N CYS A 151 6.99 5.05 -5.61
CA CYS A 151 7.15 3.60 -5.48
C CYS A 151 6.25 2.83 -6.47
N SER A 152 4.99 3.23 -6.63
CA SER A 152 4.07 2.59 -7.57
C SER A 152 4.47 2.82 -9.02
N THR A 153 4.98 4.00 -9.35
CA THR A 153 5.51 4.30 -10.70
C THR A 153 6.70 3.39 -11.02
N MET A 154 7.65 3.28 -10.09
CA MET A 154 8.80 2.36 -10.25
C MET A 154 8.34 0.91 -10.42
N ALA A 155 7.39 0.46 -9.62
CA ALA A 155 6.84 -0.89 -9.71
C ALA A 155 6.14 -1.14 -11.06
N LEU A 156 5.35 -0.18 -11.54
CA LEU A 156 4.70 -0.26 -12.86
C LEU A 156 5.71 -0.29 -14.00
N LEU A 157 6.75 0.55 -13.94
CA LEU A 157 7.81 0.56 -14.96
C LEU A 157 8.53 -0.78 -15.02
N ILE A 158 8.87 -1.37 -13.87
CA ILE A 158 9.48 -2.70 -13.81
C ILE A 158 8.55 -3.76 -14.40
N LEU A 159 7.25 -3.72 -14.06
CA LEU A 159 6.26 -4.67 -14.56
C LEU A 159 6.11 -4.55 -16.08
N VAL A 160 6.02 -3.33 -16.62
CA VAL A 160 5.94 -3.08 -18.06
C VAL A 160 7.23 -3.54 -18.75
N TYR A 161 8.39 -3.23 -18.18
CA TYR A 161 9.68 -3.67 -18.72
C TYR A 161 9.77 -5.20 -18.81
N LEU A 162 9.38 -5.92 -17.76
CA LEU A 162 9.35 -7.39 -17.75
C LEU A 162 8.39 -7.96 -18.79
N LYS A 163 7.24 -7.30 -18.98
CA LYS A 163 6.23 -7.72 -19.95
C LYS A 163 6.65 -7.45 -21.41
N VAL A 164 7.33 -6.33 -21.66
CA VAL A 164 7.82 -5.93 -23.00
C VAL A 164 9.12 -6.62 -23.36
N SER A 165 10.03 -6.79 -22.40
CA SER A 165 11.33 -7.46 -22.60
C SER A 165 11.20 -8.96 -22.90
N GLY A 166 9.94 -9.47 -22.86
CA GLY A 166 9.49 -10.70 -23.49
C GLY A 166 10.50 -11.84 -23.41
N ASN A 167 10.86 -12.30 -22.19
CA ASN A 167 11.43 -13.63 -22.14
C ASN A 167 10.24 -14.63 -22.09
N PRO A 168 9.78 -15.15 -23.25
CA PRO A 168 8.59 -16.01 -23.33
C PRO A 168 8.75 -17.31 -22.53
N GLN A 169 9.96 -17.59 -22.05
CA GLN A 169 10.28 -18.74 -21.22
C GLN A 169 9.67 -18.66 -19.82
N ILE A 170 9.55 -17.46 -19.23
CA ILE A 170 8.98 -17.28 -17.90
C ILE A 170 7.46 -17.33 -17.98
N ILE A 171 6.86 -16.66 -18.96
CA ILE A 171 5.39 -16.62 -19.14
C ILE A 171 4.85 -17.98 -19.63
N LYS A 172 5.58 -18.70 -20.51
CA LYS A 172 5.17 -19.99 -21.03
C LYS A 172 5.28 -21.11 -19.99
N LYS A 173 6.23 -21.00 -19.05
CA LYS A 173 6.40 -21.96 -17.96
C LYS A 173 5.31 -21.83 -16.89
N ILE A 174 4.76 -20.63 -16.71
CA ILE A 174 3.62 -20.37 -15.83
C ILE A 174 2.30 -20.85 -16.45
N SER A 175 2.13 -20.68 -17.77
CA SER A 175 0.90 -21.06 -18.48
C SER A 175 0.74 -22.57 -18.72
N ILE A 176 1.83 -23.33 -18.78
CA ILE A 176 1.77 -24.80 -19.06
C ILE A 176 1.47 -25.61 -17.79
N LYS A 177 1.61 -25.04 -16.60
CA LYS A 177 1.39 -25.74 -15.33
C LYS A 177 -0.01 -25.50 -14.71
N SER A 178 -0.89 -24.81 -15.44
CA SER A 178 -2.29 -24.54 -15.04
C SER A 178 -3.32 -25.41 -15.78
N ILE A 179 -2.89 -26.55 -16.35
CA ILE A 179 -3.79 -27.60 -16.91
C ILE A 179 -3.69 -28.86 -16.06
#